data_b077720a9c20c1964c1430447f95625e
#
_entry.id   b077720a9c20c1964c1430447f95625e
#
_cell.length_a   1.000
_cell.length_b   1.000
_cell.length_c   1.000
_cell.angle_alpha   90.00
_cell.angle_beta   90.00
_cell.angle_gamma   90.00
#
_symmetry.space_group_name_H-M   'P 1'
#
loop_
_entity.id
_entity.type
_entity.pdbx_description
1 polymer ?
#
loop_
_entity_poly.entity_id
_entity_poly.type
_entity_poly.pdbx_seq_one_letter_code
_entity_poly.pdbx_strand_id
1 'polypeptide(L)'
;MAPDWGVILGGAGLAGSLVTVIYARQQVSIARRVAEDAKRTSLLASSHEMLERYQGLRTRWLTHPKGLSALRETLPGLDEAVTIAGGMDLYLLYRDMIDTFQDVYFLRQEGVVPANHWHVWSRNHMRSPLRAQGYQGTFRFAADRGLLDAEFVKFYDALFTGREPTDPFSTPRP
;
A
#
# COMPACT_ATOMS: atom_id res chain seq x y z
N MET A 1 0.03 -68.31 -25.66
CA MET A 1 -0.66 -67.18 -25.10
C MET A 1 -0.08 -65.94 -25.78
N ALA A 2 -0.83 -65.32 -26.67
CA ALA A 2 -0.42 -64.05 -27.31
C ALA A 2 -0.76 -62.90 -26.36
N PRO A 3 0.13 -61.91 -26.17
CA PRO A 3 -0.18 -60.74 -25.36
C PRO A 3 -1.32 -59.95 -25.96
N ASP A 4 -2.27 -59.54 -25.10
CA ASP A 4 -3.42 -58.75 -25.50
C ASP A 4 -3.01 -57.27 -25.75
N TRP A 5 -2.60 -57.00 -26.98
CA TRP A 5 -2.10 -55.67 -27.43
C TRP A 5 -3.14 -54.54 -27.24
N GLY A 6 -4.44 -54.89 -27.15
CA GLY A 6 -5.50 -53.91 -26.89
C GLY A 6 -5.43 -53.29 -25.51
N VAL A 7 -5.07 -54.07 -24.48
CA VAL A 7 -4.93 -53.59 -23.09
C VAL A 7 -3.66 -52.73 -22.93
N ILE A 8 -2.58 -53.07 -23.62
CA ILE A 8 -1.31 -52.32 -23.55
C ILE A 8 -1.46 -50.94 -24.23
N LEU A 9 -2.11 -50.88 -25.38
CA LEU A 9 -2.35 -49.60 -26.10
C LEU A 9 -3.36 -48.71 -25.37
N GLY A 10 -4.40 -49.26 -24.77
CA GLY A 10 -5.37 -48.52 -23.94
C GLY A 10 -4.72 -47.90 -22.69
N GLY A 11 -3.85 -48.64 -22.01
CA GLY A 11 -3.11 -48.15 -20.84
C GLY A 11 -2.12 -47.03 -21.18
N ALA A 12 -1.42 -47.11 -22.29
CA ALA A 12 -0.51 -46.04 -22.73
C ALA A 12 -1.24 -44.74 -23.11
N GLY A 13 -2.44 -44.86 -23.69
CA GLY A 13 -3.28 -43.69 -24.01
C GLY A 13 -3.81 -42.96 -22.79
N LEU A 14 -4.22 -43.70 -21.75
CA LEU A 14 -4.69 -43.12 -20.49
C LEU A 14 -3.54 -42.43 -19.70
N ALA A 15 -2.36 -43.05 -19.67
CA ALA A 15 -1.19 -42.48 -19.03
C ALA A 15 -0.73 -41.19 -19.71
N GLY A 16 -0.74 -41.15 -21.05
CA GLY A 16 -0.43 -39.94 -21.83
C GLY A 16 -1.41 -38.79 -21.58
N SER A 17 -2.73 -39.08 -21.48
CA SER A 17 -3.73 -38.06 -21.18
C SER A 17 -3.62 -37.52 -19.76
N LEU A 18 -3.29 -38.34 -18.76
CA LEU A 18 -3.06 -37.90 -17.39
C LEU A 18 -1.86 -36.95 -17.29
N VAL A 19 -0.75 -37.32 -17.93
CA VAL A 19 0.46 -36.42 -17.98
C VAL A 19 0.14 -35.12 -18.65
N THR A 20 -0.60 -35.09 -19.73
CA THR A 20 -1.02 -33.87 -20.43
C THR A 20 -1.89 -32.99 -19.54
N VAL A 21 -2.84 -33.55 -18.76
CA VAL A 21 -3.70 -32.79 -17.84
C VAL A 21 -2.89 -32.21 -16.68
N ILE A 22 -1.95 -32.96 -16.11
CA ILE A 22 -1.08 -32.47 -15.06
C ILE A 22 -0.21 -31.31 -15.58
N TYR A 23 0.40 -31.48 -16.75
CA TYR A 23 1.21 -30.42 -17.37
C TYR A 23 0.38 -29.17 -17.69
N ALA A 24 -0.82 -29.32 -18.24
CA ALA A 24 -1.72 -28.21 -18.51
C ALA A 24 -2.10 -27.46 -17.22
N ARG A 25 -2.39 -28.17 -16.13
CA ARG A 25 -2.64 -27.56 -14.80
C ARG A 25 -1.46 -26.78 -14.28
N GLN A 26 -0.24 -27.31 -14.41
CA GLN A 26 0.98 -26.61 -14.01
C GLN A 26 1.18 -25.34 -14.84
N GLN A 27 0.99 -25.41 -16.17
CA GLN A 27 1.10 -24.24 -17.07
C GLN A 27 0.07 -23.15 -16.69
N VAL A 28 -1.17 -23.53 -16.42
CA VAL A 28 -2.20 -22.58 -15.96
C VAL A 28 -1.82 -21.95 -14.61
N SER A 29 -1.28 -22.72 -13.68
CA SER A 29 -0.82 -22.21 -12.38
C SER A 29 0.34 -21.20 -12.54
N ILE A 30 1.30 -21.54 -13.39
CA ILE A 30 2.43 -20.64 -13.71
C ILE A 30 1.92 -19.36 -14.37
N ALA A 31 1.06 -19.49 -15.38
CA ALA A 31 0.49 -18.33 -16.08
C ALA A 31 -0.29 -17.39 -15.14
N ARG A 32 -1.06 -17.95 -14.19
CA ARG A 32 -1.75 -17.15 -13.17
C ARG A 32 -0.79 -16.41 -12.27
N ARG A 33 0.28 -17.04 -11.77
CA ARG A 33 1.31 -16.39 -10.95
C ARG A 33 1.99 -15.26 -11.70
N VAL A 34 2.39 -15.51 -12.96
CA VAL A 34 3.00 -14.48 -13.82
C VAL A 34 2.05 -13.29 -14.04
N ALA A 35 0.76 -13.56 -14.27
CA ALA A 35 -0.24 -12.50 -14.43
C ALA A 35 -0.46 -11.70 -13.13
N GLU A 36 -0.48 -12.36 -11.97
CA GLU A 36 -0.58 -11.71 -10.66
C GLU A 36 0.65 -10.84 -10.38
N ASP A 37 1.85 -11.35 -10.65
CA ASP A 37 3.11 -10.61 -10.46
C ASP A 37 3.19 -9.41 -11.42
N ALA A 38 2.77 -9.58 -12.67
CA ALA A 38 2.69 -8.48 -13.63
C ALA A 38 1.69 -7.40 -13.18
N LYS A 39 0.52 -7.81 -12.67
CA LYS A 39 -0.47 -6.87 -12.10
C LYS A 39 0.11 -6.10 -10.91
N ARG A 40 0.78 -6.78 -9.99
CA ARG A 40 1.43 -6.15 -8.82
C ARG A 40 2.50 -5.15 -9.25
N THR A 41 3.36 -5.53 -10.20
CA THR A 41 4.40 -4.66 -10.74
C THR A 41 3.81 -3.43 -11.42
N SER A 42 2.72 -3.59 -12.19
CA SER A 42 2.01 -2.49 -12.82
C SER A 42 1.38 -1.53 -11.81
N LEU A 43 0.77 -2.06 -10.74
CA LEU A 43 0.21 -1.23 -9.65
C LEU A 43 1.29 -0.43 -8.93
N LEU A 44 2.44 -1.06 -8.62
CA LEU A 44 3.57 -0.37 -8.00
C LEU A 44 4.12 0.75 -8.90
N ALA A 45 4.30 0.48 -10.18
CA ALA A 45 4.78 1.47 -11.14
C ALA A 45 3.80 2.65 -11.28
N SER A 46 2.50 2.36 -11.38
CA SER A 46 1.44 3.38 -11.45
C SER A 46 1.36 4.22 -10.16
N SER A 47 1.49 3.60 -9.00
CA SER A 47 1.49 4.30 -7.71
C SER A 47 2.70 5.21 -7.58
N HIS A 48 3.88 4.74 -7.99
CA HIS A 48 5.11 5.53 -7.98
C HIS A 48 5.01 6.75 -8.91
N GLU A 49 4.51 6.55 -10.12
CA GLU A 49 4.30 7.64 -11.09
C GLU A 49 3.29 8.68 -10.56
N MET A 50 2.20 8.25 -9.92
CA MET A 50 1.23 9.16 -9.30
C MET A 50 1.86 9.97 -8.17
N LEU A 51 2.65 9.34 -7.29
CA LEU A 51 3.37 10.01 -6.20
C LEU A 51 4.34 11.05 -6.74
N GLU A 52 5.15 10.73 -7.73
CA GLU A 52 6.08 11.68 -8.35
C GLU A 52 5.35 12.86 -8.98
N ARG A 53 4.25 12.62 -9.69
CA ARG A 53 3.42 13.69 -10.28
C ARG A 53 2.81 14.58 -9.19
N TYR A 54 2.29 13.97 -8.12
CA TYR A 54 1.69 14.70 -7.00
C TYR A 54 2.74 15.56 -6.28
N GLN A 55 3.92 15.02 -5.99
CA GLN A 55 5.02 15.77 -5.39
C GLN A 55 5.47 16.93 -6.29
N GLY A 56 5.56 16.70 -7.60
CA GLY A 56 5.89 17.74 -8.56
C GLY A 56 4.84 18.87 -8.61
N LEU A 57 3.55 18.54 -8.60
CA LEU A 57 2.45 19.50 -8.55
C LEU A 57 2.46 20.28 -7.24
N ARG A 58 2.66 19.59 -6.11
CA ARG A 58 2.73 20.20 -4.79
C ARG A 58 3.89 21.18 -4.69
N THR A 59 5.08 20.82 -5.15
CA THR A 59 6.25 21.70 -5.19
C THR A 59 5.96 22.95 -6.01
N ARG A 60 5.37 22.81 -7.21
CA ARG A 60 4.99 23.94 -8.06
C ARG A 60 3.96 24.84 -7.38
N TRP A 61 2.98 24.25 -6.69
CA TRP A 61 1.96 25.03 -6.00
C TRP A 61 2.54 25.82 -4.82
N LEU A 62 3.42 25.21 -4.04
CA LEU A 62 4.08 25.87 -2.90
C LEU A 62 5.08 26.96 -3.32
N THR A 63 5.73 26.80 -4.46
CA THR A 63 6.65 27.81 -5.02
C THR A 63 5.91 28.92 -5.79
N HIS A 64 4.61 28.73 -6.08
CA HIS A 64 3.81 29.77 -6.72
C HIS A 64 3.51 30.91 -5.73
N PRO A 65 3.68 32.21 -6.12
CA PRO A 65 3.50 33.36 -5.21
C PRO A 65 2.15 33.41 -4.48
N LYS A 66 1.09 32.88 -5.10
CA LYS A 66 -0.27 32.79 -4.51
C LYS A 66 -0.62 31.39 -3.96
N GLY A 67 0.28 30.42 -4.04
CA GLY A 67 -0.02 29.04 -3.67
C GLY A 67 -0.32 28.89 -2.18
N LEU A 68 0.47 29.51 -1.33
CA LEU A 68 0.26 29.47 0.12
C LEU A 68 -1.02 30.20 0.56
N SER A 69 -1.37 31.33 -0.08
CA SER A 69 -2.64 32.02 0.23
C SER A 69 -3.84 31.18 -0.21
N ALA A 70 -3.78 30.57 -1.40
CA ALA A 70 -4.83 29.65 -1.85
C ALA A 70 -4.97 28.44 -0.92
N LEU A 71 -3.86 27.90 -0.41
CA LEU A 71 -3.89 26.79 0.55
C LEU A 71 -4.56 27.20 1.87
N ARG A 72 -4.29 28.39 2.38
CA ARG A 72 -4.94 28.95 3.57
C ARG A 72 -6.44 29.15 3.40
N GLU A 73 -6.87 29.60 2.21
CA GLU A 73 -8.28 29.76 1.88
C GLU A 73 -9.02 28.41 1.82
N THR A 74 -8.36 27.38 1.33
CA THR A 74 -8.98 26.05 1.17
C THR A 74 -8.91 25.19 2.44
N LEU A 75 -7.97 25.48 3.35
CA LEU A 75 -7.76 24.73 4.59
C LEU A 75 -7.86 25.63 5.83
N PRO A 76 -9.06 25.95 6.31
CA PRO A 76 -9.24 26.72 7.52
C PRO A 76 -8.50 26.09 8.72
N GLY A 77 -7.78 26.89 9.53
CA GLY A 77 -6.97 26.41 10.65
C GLY A 77 -5.56 25.92 10.26
N LEU A 78 -5.16 26.07 8.99
CA LEU A 78 -3.82 25.69 8.55
C LEU A 78 -2.71 26.44 9.32
N ASP A 79 -2.90 27.71 9.64
CA ASP A 79 -1.89 28.49 10.37
C ASP A 79 -1.66 27.96 11.79
N GLU A 80 -2.71 27.44 12.45
CA GLU A 80 -2.60 26.76 13.74
C GLU A 80 -1.81 25.45 13.60
N ALA A 81 -2.15 24.62 12.60
CA ALA A 81 -1.44 23.38 12.33
C ALA A 81 0.04 23.60 12.00
N VAL A 82 0.34 24.65 11.23
CA VAL A 82 1.71 25.09 10.90
C VAL A 82 2.46 25.52 12.15
N THR A 83 1.79 26.25 13.05
CA THR A 83 2.38 26.67 14.33
C THR A 83 2.70 25.44 15.22
N ILE A 84 1.77 24.50 15.33
CA ILE A 84 1.96 23.26 16.09
C ILE A 84 3.11 22.41 15.48
N ALA A 85 3.21 22.38 14.17
CA ALA A 85 4.28 21.66 13.47
C ALA A 85 5.68 22.28 13.70
N GLY A 86 5.74 23.56 14.06
CA GLY A 86 6.99 24.31 14.21
C GLY A 86 7.42 25.07 12.97
N GLY A 87 6.51 25.28 12.04
CA GLY A 87 6.70 26.04 10.80
C GLY A 87 6.18 25.33 9.55
N MET A 88 6.08 26.06 8.45
CA MET A 88 5.52 25.54 7.20
C MET A 88 6.33 24.37 6.64
N ASP A 89 7.65 24.46 6.67
CA ASP A 89 8.52 23.42 6.11
C ASP A 89 8.34 22.08 6.88
N LEU A 90 8.26 22.15 8.21
CA LEU A 90 8.02 20.97 9.04
C LEU A 90 6.59 20.42 8.85
N TYR A 91 5.58 21.32 8.75
CA TYR A 91 4.22 20.91 8.44
C TYR A 91 4.16 20.12 7.14
N LEU A 92 4.79 20.63 6.08
CA LEU A 92 4.82 19.99 4.77
C LEU A 92 5.57 18.65 4.81
N LEU A 93 6.71 18.59 5.50
CA LEU A 93 7.47 17.36 5.69
C LEU A 93 6.63 16.29 6.41
N TYR A 94 5.97 16.67 7.52
CA TYR A 94 5.11 15.74 8.26
C TYR A 94 3.92 15.30 7.43
N ARG A 95 3.34 16.20 6.65
CA ARG A 95 2.25 15.87 5.75
C ARG A 95 2.67 14.88 4.66
N ASP A 96 3.85 15.06 4.06
CA ASP A 96 4.42 14.10 3.09
C ASP A 96 4.65 12.72 3.71
N MET A 97 5.15 12.68 4.94
CA MET A 97 5.34 11.41 5.66
C MET A 97 4.01 10.70 5.92
N ILE A 98 2.96 11.44 6.35
CA ILE A 98 1.62 10.89 6.61
C ILE A 98 1.02 10.34 5.32
N ASP A 99 1.08 11.09 4.22
CA ASP A 99 0.58 10.67 2.92
C ASP A 99 1.31 9.41 2.43
N THR A 100 2.64 9.38 2.54
CA THR A 100 3.45 8.19 2.19
C THR A 100 3.03 6.96 3.03
N PHE A 101 2.79 7.14 4.32
CA PHE A 101 2.38 6.03 5.18
C PHE A 101 0.97 5.53 4.85
N GLN A 102 0.06 6.43 4.50
CA GLN A 102 -1.27 6.07 4.01
C GLN A 102 -1.19 5.28 2.70
N ASP A 103 -0.33 5.71 1.76
CA ASP A 103 -0.13 4.98 0.51
C ASP A 103 0.42 3.57 0.73
N VAL A 104 1.43 3.42 1.61
CA VAL A 104 1.95 2.10 1.98
C VAL A 104 0.89 1.23 2.66
N TYR A 105 0.00 1.84 3.46
CA TYR A 105 -1.14 1.16 4.07
C TYR A 105 -2.10 0.62 3.00
N PHE A 106 -2.45 1.40 1.99
CA PHE A 106 -3.28 0.92 0.87
C PHE A 106 -2.60 -0.15 0.03
N LEU A 107 -1.30 0.01 -0.27
CA LEU A 107 -0.54 -1.01 -0.98
C LEU A 107 -0.49 -2.33 -0.19
N ARG A 108 -0.52 -2.27 1.15
CA ARG A 108 -0.67 -3.47 1.98
C ARG A 108 -2.07 -4.07 1.87
N GLN A 109 -3.13 -3.25 1.81
CA GLN A 109 -4.51 -3.72 1.58
C GLN A 109 -4.65 -4.47 0.26
N GLU A 110 -4.02 -3.97 -0.80
CA GLU A 110 -4.01 -4.59 -2.12
C GLU A 110 -3.07 -5.81 -2.20
N GLY A 111 -2.41 -6.18 -1.11
CA GLY A 111 -1.49 -7.31 -1.05
C GLY A 111 -0.18 -7.09 -1.81
N VAL A 112 0.13 -5.85 -2.20
CA VAL A 112 1.36 -5.47 -2.91
C VAL A 112 2.55 -5.49 -1.95
N VAL A 113 2.37 -4.95 -0.72
CA VAL A 113 3.39 -4.98 0.33
C VAL A 113 3.32 -6.31 1.08
N PRO A 114 4.36 -7.15 1.06
CA PRO A 114 4.41 -8.41 1.79
C PRO A 114 4.32 -8.20 3.31
N ALA A 115 3.77 -9.20 4.04
CA ALA A 115 3.56 -9.11 5.49
C ALA A 115 4.84 -8.83 6.29
N ASN A 116 5.98 -9.42 5.89
CA ASN A 116 7.27 -9.18 6.53
C ASN A 116 7.75 -7.73 6.35
N HIS A 117 7.59 -7.15 5.16
CA HIS A 117 7.93 -5.74 4.91
C HIS A 117 6.97 -4.81 5.66
N TRP A 118 5.67 -5.12 5.65
CA TRP A 118 4.68 -4.38 6.42
C TRP A 118 5.02 -4.32 7.92
N HIS A 119 5.45 -5.44 8.49
CA HIS A 119 5.84 -5.50 9.89
C HIS A 119 7.02 -4.55 10.22
N VAL A 120 8.03 -4.47 9.34
CA VAL A 120 9.14 -3.52 9.49
C VAL A 120 8.65 -2.09 9.37
N TRP A 121 7.82 -1.78 8.38
CA TRP A 121 7.27 -0.44 8.16
C TRP A 121 6.43 0.04 9.32
N SER A 122 5.47 -0.75 9.79
CA SER A 122 4.55 -0.38 10.87
C SER A 122 5.27 -0.22 12.22
N ARG A 123 6.25 -1.07 12.52
CA ARG A 123 6.99 -1.01 13.80
C ARG A 123 8.05 0.08 13.84
N ASN A 124 8.79 0.27 12.78
CA ASN A 124 9.96 1.14 12.78
C ASN A 124 9.65 2.50 12.15
N HIS A 125 9.19 2.52 10.91
CA HIS A 125 9.06 3.78 10.17
C HIS A 125 7.83 4.58 10.60
N MET A 126 6.67 3.94 10.74
CA MET A 126 5.45 4.65 11.14
C MET A 126 5.45 5.07 12.61
N ARG A 127 6.13 4.33 13.49
CA ARG A 127 6.24 4.69 14.92
C ARG A 127 7.28 5.74 15.23
N SER A 128 8.33 5.83 14.43
CA SER A 128 9.42 6.77 14.69
C SER A 128 8.94 8.23 14.82
N PRO A 129 8.13 8.78 13.90
CA PRO A 129 7.69 10.17 13.98
C PRO A 129 6.62 10.43 15.05
N LEU A 130 5.99 9.39 15.63
CA LEU A 130 4.94 9.54 16.65
C LEU A 130 5.42 10.25 17.93
N ARG A 131 6.72 10.32 18.16
CA ARG A 131 7.32 11.02 19.30
C ARG A 131 7.39 12.53 19.07
N ALA A 132 7.30 12.99 17.84
CA ALA A 132 7.35 14.41 17.51
C ALA A 132 5.97 15.04 17.67
N GLN A 133 5.83 16.01 18.57
CA GLN A 133 4.58 16.70 18.85
C GLN A 133 4.00 17.39 17.60
N GLY A 134 4.87 18.00 16.79
CA GLY A 134 4.47 18.63 15.52
C GLY A 134 3.90 17.63 14.51
N TYR A 135 4.45 16.42 14.45
CA TYR A 135 3.90 15.35 13.63
C TYR A 135 2.51 14.92 14.10
N GLN A 136 2.33 14.72 15.42
CA GLN A 136 1.04 14.36 16.00
C GLN A 136 -0.03 15.42 15.69
N GLY A 137 0.32 16.71 15.86
CA GLY A 137 -0.57 17.83 15.55
C GLY A 137 -0.95 17.87 14.07
N THR A 138 0.01 17.68 13.18
CA THR A 138 -0.24 17.63 11.72
C THR A 138 -1.15 16.46 11.37
N PHE A 139 -0.93 15.28 11.97
CA PHE A 139 -1.78 14.12 11.76
C PHE A 139 -3.22 14.38 12.23
N ARG A 140 -3.40 14.90 13.46
CA ARG A 140 -4.73 15.22 14.00
C ARG A 140 -5.46 16.25 13.14
N PHE A 141 -4.79 17.32 12.76
CA PHE A 141 -5.36 18.31 11.85
C PHE A 141 -5.86 17.68 10.54
N ALA A 142 -5.07 16.79 9.94
CA ALA A 142 -5.45 16.13 8.70
C ALA A 142 -6.62 15.14 8.89
N ALA A 143 -6.61 14.38 9.99
CA ALA A 143 -7.68 13.44 10.34
C ALA A 143 -9.02 14.17 10.60
N ASP A 144 -9.01 15.22 11.41
CA ASP A 144 -10.21 15.98 11.78
C ASP A 144 -10.85 16.69 10.59
N ARG A 145 -10.08 16.95 9.54
CA ARG A 145 -10.55 17.56 8.28
C ARG A 145 -10.96 16.55 7.22
N GLY A 146 -10.91 15.25 7.52
CA GLY A 146 -11.24 14.21 6.56
C GLY A 146 -10.24 14.13 5.39
N LEU A 147 -9.00 14.61 5.57
CA LEU A 147 -7.93 14.54 4.57
C LEU A 147 -7.21 13.18 4.59
N LEU A 148 -7.58 12.30 5.50
CA LEU A 148 -7.04 10.95 5.64
C LEU A 148 -8.18 9.94 5.58
N ASP A 149 -7.85 8.73 5.12
CA ASP A 149 -8.78 7.61 5.16
C ASP A 149 -9.12 7.19 6.59
N ALA A 150 -10.39 6.92 6.85
CA ALA A 150 -10.88 6.61 8.19
C ALA A 150 -10.30 5.32 8.78
N GLU A 151 -10.04 4.30 7.97
CA GLU A 151 -9.44 3.04 8.43
C GLU A 151 -7.94 3.22 8.70
N PHE A 152 -7.26 4.04 7.88
CA PHE A 152 -5.88 4.44 8.15
C PHE A 152 -5.78 5.23 9.46
N VAL A 153 -6.70 6.17 9.72
CA VAL A 153 -6.75 6.92 10.98
C VAL A 153 -6.92 5.99 12.17
N LYS A 154 -7.85 5.04 12.13
CA LYS A 154 -8.04 4.03 13.19
C LYS A 154 -6.79 3.18 13.42
N PHE A 155 -6.17 2.73 12.35
CA PHE A 155 -4.91 1.98 12.42
C PHE A 155 -3.81 2.81 13.09
N TYR A 156 -3.67 4.07 12.70
CA TYR A 156 -2.65 4.96 13.23
C TYR A 156 -2.90 5.32 14.71
N ASP A 157 -4.16 5.50 15.11
CA ASP A 157 -4.55 5.72 16.52
C ASP A 157 -4.17 4.54 17.42
N ALA A 158 -4.25 3.32 16.92
CA ALA A 158 -3.75 2.15 17.63
C ALA A 158 -2.23 2.22 17.85
N LEU A 159 -1.48 2.71 16.85
CA LEU A 159 -0.03 2.95 16.99
C LEU A 159 0.28 4.02 18.04
N PHE A 160 -0.48 5.14 18.08
CA PHE A 160 -0.33 6.19 19.08
C PHE A 160 -0.56 5.67 20.52
N THR A 161 -1.51 4.77 20.71
CA THR A 161 -1.82 4.20 22.02
C THR A 161 -0.88 3.07 22.46
N GLY A 162 0.15 2.78 21.65
CA GLY A 162 1.10 1.70 21.93
C GLY A 162 0.54 0.30 21.74
N ARG A 163 -0.67 0.17 21.25
CA ARG A 163 -1.26 -1.13 20.89
C ARG A 163 -0.51 -1.66 19.67
N GLU A 164 -0.19 -2.96 19.68
CA GLU A 164 0.24 -3.59 18.43
C GLU A 164 -0.98 -3.63 17.51
N PRO A 165 -0.94 -2.91 16.37
CA PRO A 165 -2.01 -3.09 15.41
C PRO A 165 -1.88 -4.51 14.90
N THR A 166 -2.88 -5.33 15.15
CA THR A 166 -3.08 -6.56 14.41
C THR A 166 -3.03 -6.19 12.94
N ASP A 167 -2.19 -6.88 12.18
CA ASP A 167 -2.18 -6.69 10.72
C ASP A 167 -3.63 -6.86 10.23
N PRO A 168 -4.34 -5.78 9.86
CA PRO A 168 -5.75 -5.85 9.51
C PRO A 168 -6.01 -6.70 8.27
N PHE A 169 -4.91 -7.15 7.62
CA PHE A 169 -4.93 -7.88 6.36
C PHE A 169 -4.37 -9.29 6.50
N SER A 170 -4.14 -9.77 7.72
CA SER A 170 -3.65 -11.13 7.99
C SER A 170 -4.70 -12.22 7.74
N THR A 171 -5.98 -11.86 7.65
CA THR A 171 -7.05 -12.77 7.28
C THR A 171 -7.16 -12.84 5.76
N PRO A 172 -7.03 -14.04 5.13
CA PRO A 172 -7.32 -14.19 3.70
C PRO A 172 -8.74 -13.70 3.45
N ARG A 173 -8.90 -12.72 2.55
CA ARG A 173 -10.25 -12.42 2.05
C ARG A 173 -10.78 -13.67 1.34
N PRO A 174 -12.02 -14.10 1.59
CA PRO A 174 -12.63 -15.27 0.97
C PRO A 174 -12.69 -15.19 -0.55
#